data_5bbb94ac8cbac300459880bdeee97158
#
_entry.id   5bbb94ac8cbac300459880bdeee97158
#
_cell.length_a   1.000
_cell.length_b   1.000
_cell.length_c   1.000
_cell.angle_alpha   90.00
_cell.angle_beta   90.00
_cell.angle_gamma   90.00
#
_symmetry.space_group_name_H-M   'P 1'
#
loop_
_entity.id
_entity.type
_entity.pdbx_description
1 polymer ?
#
loop_
_entity_poly.entity_id
_entity_poly.type
_entity_poly.pdbx_seq_one_letter_code
_entity_poly.pdbx_strand_id
1 'polypeptide(L)'
;LAIWVEDSSGKFVKTLLVYANARMSHLNTWESSTTTAGSTFNSVDAITGATQSSHGTRTCSWNGTDYSGKLMADGNYKVRMELTDKNSTGNTASYTFAKGASAQKLTPADVPSFSLVTLNWTTLATALSPGITPSNTVVVHPNPGSGQFTVLATNVVGLTVTNLTGKVICSSGTPFFDLSNQPKGIYFVSVKTDRATVVKKVIKN
;
A
#
# COMPACT_ATOMS: atom_id res chain seq x y z
N LEU A 1 -12.12 19.00 13.96
CA LEU A 1 -11.10 17.94 14.15
C LEU A 1 -10.17 17.92 12.94
N ALA A 2 -8.87 17.94 13.18
CA ALA A 2 -7.84 17.54 12.22
C ALA A 2 -7.04 16.35 12.75
N ILE A 3 -6.62 15.47 11.84
CA ILE A 3 -5.69 14.36 12.10
C ILE A 3 -4.63 14.40 10.99
N TRP A 4 -3.37 14.46 11.37
CA TRP A 4 -2.26 14.53 10.40
C TRP A 4 -1.03 13.75 10.88
N VAL A 5 -0.08 13.56 9.99
CA VAL A 5 1.20 12.93 10.25
C VAL A 5 2.31 13.96 10.21
N GLU A 6 3.20 13.89 11.17
CA GLU A 6 4.50 14.59 11.20
C GLU A 6 5.64 13.56 11.22
N ASP A 7 6.80 13.93 10.72
CA ASP A 7 8.01 13.13 10.92
C ASP A 7 8.55 13.24 12.35
N SER A 8 9.63 12.55 12.64
CA SER A 8 10.26 12.57 14.00
C SER A 8 10.73 13.96 14.43
N SER A 9 11.05 14.83 13.46
CA SER A 9 11.47 16.22 13.74
C SER A 9 10.30 17.18 13.97
N GLY A 10 9.06 16.73 13.73
CA GLY A 10 7.84 17.54 13.81
C GLY A 10 7.48 18.26 12.50
N LYS A 11 8.12 17.89 11.39
CA LYS A 11 7.78 18.45 10.08
C LYS A 11 6.51 17.79 9.56
N PHE A 12 5.58 18.59 9.04
CA PHE A 12 4.35 18.13 8.41
C PHE A 12 4.63 17.16 7.26
N VAL A 13 3.90 16.05 7.24
CA VAL A 13 3.96 15.03 6.20
C VAL A 13 2.67 14.99 5.39
N LYS A 14 1.53 14.78 6.03
CA LYS A 14 0.24 14.68 5.35
C LYS A 14 -0.94 14.82 6.32
N THR A 15 -1.98 15.51 5.89
CA THR A 15 -3.28 15.48 6.55
C THR A 15 -4.01 14.20 6.17
N LEU A 16 -4.59 13.52 7.15
CA LEU A 16 -5.35 12.28 6.95
C LEU A 16 -6.86 12.54 6.96
N LEU A 17 -7.30 13.41 7.88
CA LEU A 17 -8.71 13.76 8.05
C LEU A 17 -8.85 15.18 8.55
N VAL A 18 -9.82 15.93 8.02
CA VAL A 18 -10.23 17.22 8.57
C VAL A 18 -11.74 17.40 8.44
N TYR A 19 -12.41 17.50 9.60
CA TYR A 19 -13.82 17.84 9.72
C TYR A 19 -13.96 19.17 10.45
N ALA A 20 -13.76 20.26 9.72
CA ALA A 20 -13.68 21.59 10.32
C ALA A 20 -14.12 22.71 9.38
N ASN A 21 -14.88 22.46 8.31
CA ASN A 21 -15.16 23.47 7.27
C ASN A 21 -15.48 24.87 7.82
N ALA A 22 -16.39 24.97 8.81
CA ALA A 22 -16.75 26.24 9.43
C ALA A 22 -15.78 26.68 10.55
N ARG A 23 -14.77 25.88 10.93
CA ARG A 23 -13.92 26.11 12.09
C ARG A 23 -12.46 25.80 11.83
N MET A 24 -12.07 25.81 10.59
CA MET A 24 -10.71 25.48 10.15
C MET A 24 -9.67 26.43 10.78
N SER A 25 -9.97 27.72 10.86
CA SER A 25 -9.12 28.73 11.46
C SER A 25 -8.94 28.61 13.00
N HIS A 26 -9.62 27.67 13.64
CA HIS A 26 -9.44 27.38 15.06
C HIS A 26 -8.60 26.12 15.32
N LEU A 27 -8.09 25.47 14.27
CA LEU A 27 -7.16 24.34 14.34
C LEU A 27 -5.72 24.87 14.23
N ASN A 28 -5.30 25.63 15.25
CA ASN A 28 -4.09 26.45 15.19
C ASN A 28 -2.80 25.62 15.10
N THR A 29 -2.76 24.45 15.75
CA THR A 29 -1.59 23.57 15.69
C THR A 29 -1.45 22.95 14.30
N TRP A 30 -2.56 22.48 13.73
CA TRP A 30 -2.57 21.95 12.38
C TRP A 30 -2.29 23.03 11.33
N GLU A 31 -2.88 24.23 11.47
CA GLU A 31 -2.59 25.37 10.61
C GLU A 31 -1.09 25.70 10.62
N SER A 32 -0.49 25.82 11.80
CA SER A 32 0.93 26.11 11.96
C SER A 32 1.81 25.02 11.31
N SER A 33 1.47 23.74 11.53
CA SER A 33 2.19 22.61 10.95
C SER A 33 2.17 22.65 9.42
N THR A 34 1.01 22.86 8.80
CA THR A 34 0.84 22.95 7.35
C THR A 34 1.48 24.20 6.76
N THR A 35 1.38 25.34 7.44
CA THR A 35 1.97 26.62 6.98
C THR A 35 3.50 26.53 6.94
N THR A 36 4.11 25.93 7.96
CA THR A 36 5.56 25.71 8.01
C THR A 36 6.03 24.82 6.85
N ALA A 37 5.18 23.94 6.35
CA ALA A 37 5.45 23.12 5.15
C ALA A 37 5.17 23.87 3.83
N GLY A 38 4.75 25.14 3.89
CA GLY A 38 4.54 25.99 2.73
C GLY A 38 3.14 25.96 2.10
N SER A 39 2.17 25.32 2.76
CA SER A 39 0.79 25.25 2.25
C SER A 39 -0.22 25.22 3.40
N THR A 40 -0.64 26.39 3.85
CA THR A 40 -1.63 26.54 4.95
C THR A 40 -2.90 25.72 4.66
N PHE A 41 -3.36 25.00 5.67
CA PHE A 41 -4.53 24.10 5.58
C PHE A 41 -4.40 23.01 4.52
N ASN A 42 -3.19 22.50 4.30
CA ASN A 42 -2.96 21.43 3.34
C ASN A 42 -3.79 20.19 3.66
N SER A 43 -4.77 19.90 2.82
CA SER A 43 -5.68 18.75 2.93
C SER A 43 -5.66 17.85 1.67
N VAL A 44 -4.55 17.86 0.93
CA VAL A 44 -4.39 17.03 -0.27
C VAL A 44 -4.60 15.55 0.08
N ASP A 45 -5.50 14.89 -0.64
CA ASP A 45 -5.92 13.50 -0.45
C ASP A 45 -6.46 13.16 0.96
N ALA A 46 -6.80 14.16 1.76
CA ALA A 46 -7.37 13.95 3.08
C ALA A 46 -8.89 13.64 3.00
N ILE A 47 -9.39 12.93 3.99
CA ILE A 47 -10.84 12.84 4.20
C ILE A 47 -11.31 14.20 4.73
N THR A 48 -12.12 14.91 3.96
CA THR A 48 -12.62 16.24 4.32
C THR A 48 -14.12 16.24 4.55
N GLY A 49 -14.63 17.16 5.38
CA GLY A 49 -16.05 17.28 5.62
C GLY A 49 -16.44 18.47 6.50
N ALA A 50 -17.74 18.62 6.66
CA ALA A 50 -18.32 19.66 7.50
C ALA A 50 -17.85 19.55 8.96
N THR A 51 -17.88 20.69 9.67
CA THR A 51 -17.71 20.71 11.11
C THR A 51 -18.74 19.83 11.78
N GLN A 52 -18.29 18.87 12.58
CA GLN A 52 -19.17 17.93 13.28
C GLN A 52 -19.71 18.58 14.56
N SER A 53 -21.00 18.42 14.82
CA SER A 53 -21.65 18.94 16.03
C SER A 53 -21.58 17.96 17.21
N SER A 54 -21.14 16.73 16.98
CA SER A 54 -21.07 15.68 18.00
C SER A 54 -19.73 14.94 17.94
N HIS A 55 -19.31 14.42 19.09
CA HIS A 55 -18.22 13.46 19.18
C HIS A 55 -18.63 12.09 18.64
N GLY A 56 -17.68 11.26 18.27
CA GLY A 56 -17.90 9.90 17.80
C GLY A 56 -16.65 9.31 17.18
N THR A 57 -16.72 8.03 16.86
CA THR A 57 -15.59 7.31 16.23
C THR A 57 -15.24 7.92 14.88
N ARG A 58 -13.96 8.10 14.66
CA ARG A 58 -13.39 8.55 13.37
C ARG A 58 -12.28 7.61 12.98
N THR A 59 -12.19 7.32 11.70
CA THR A 59 -11.15 6.46 11.12
C THR A 59 -10.53 7.15 9.93
N CYS A 60 -9.22 7.02 9.81
CA CYS A 60 -8.46 7.45 8.64
C CYS A 60 -7.27 6.50 8.45
N SER A 61 -6.63 6.59 7.30
CA SER A 61 -5.46 5.76 6.98
C SER A 61 -4.36 6.60 6.36
N TRP A 62 -3.13 6.17 6.54
CA TRP A 62 -1.95 6.72 5.89
C TRP A 62 -1.29 5.66 5.03
N ASN A 63 -1.05 5.97 3.77
CA ASN A 63 -0.41 5.09 2.80
C ASN A 63 1.13 5.18 2.81
N GLY A 64 1.73 5.87 3.78
CA GLY A 64 3.17 6.02 3.88
C GLY A 64 3.78 7.09 2.97
N THR A 65 2.97 7.90 2.28
CA THR A 65 3.46 9.01 1.42
C THR A 65 3.25 10.37 2.08
N ASP A 66 4.02 11.37 1.65
CA ASP A 66 3.74 12.77 1.97
C ASP A 66 2.58 13.34 1.14
N TYR A 67 2.26 14.62 1.34
CA TYR A 67 1.20 15.32 0.61
C TYR A 67 1.47 15.48 -0.89
N SER A 68 2.74 15.31 -1.34
CA SER A 68 3.11 15.32 -2.75
C SER A 68 3.03 13.94 -3.41
N GLY A 69 2.71 12.88 -2.63
CA GLY A 69 2.68 11.50 -3.07
C GLY A 69 4.03 10.78 -3.00
N LYS A 70 5.09 11.44 -2.50
CA LYS A 70 6.41 10.82 -2.35
C LYS A 70 6.41 9.85 -1.16
N LEU A 71 6.91 8.64 -1.38
CA LEU A 71 7.06 7.64 -0.31
C LEU A 71 8.05 8.14 0.76
N MET A 72 7.60 8.12 2.00
CA MET A 72 8.42 8.48 3.15
C MET A 72 9.35 7.33 3.52
N ALA A 73 10.54 7.67 4.04
CA ALA A 73 11.49 6.68 4.54
C ALA A 73 10.93 5.91 5.74
N ASP A 74 11.49 4.75 6.03
CA ASP A 74 11.18 4.05 7.28
C ASP A 74 11.77 4.81 8.47
N GLY A 75 11.05 4.81 9.58
CA GLY A 75 11.43 5.57 10.78
C GLY A 75 10.24 5.90 11.67
N ASN A 76 10.49 6.73 12.68
CA ASN A 76 9.45 7.18 13.61
C ASN A 76 8.67 8.37 13.04
N TYR A 77 7.36 8.31 13.19
CA TYR A 77 6.40 9.34 12.82
C TYR A 77 5.46 9.63 13.98
N LYS A 78 4.80 10.78 13.93
CA LYS A 78 3.79 11.18 14.91
C LYS A 78 2.44 11.32 14.22
N VAL A 79 1.41 10.65 14.73
CA VAL A 79 0.02 11.00 14.44
C VAL A 79 -0.35 12.12 15.40
N ARG A 80 -0.75 13.26 14.84
CA ARG A 80 -1.23 14.42 15.59
C ARG A 80 -2.74 14.53 15.40
N MET A 81 -3.40 14.98 16.45
CA MET A 81 -4.85 15.20 16.47
C MET A 81 -5.15 16.52 17.17
N GLU A 82 -6.09 17.30 16.64
CA GLU A 82 -6.53 18.56 17.23
C GLU A 82 -8.04 18.70 17.08
N LEU A 83 -8.69 19.08 18.16
CA LEU A 83 -10.11 19.51 18.18
C LEU A 83 -10.21 21.02 18.33
N THR A 84 -11.31 21.57 17.82
CA THR A 84 -11.73 22.93 18.18
C THR A 84 -12.68 22.85 19.37
N ASP A 85 -12.66 23.87 20.23
CA ASP A 85 -13.69 24.07 21.25
C ASP A 85 -14.55 25.28 20.85
N LYS A 86 -15.68 25.01 20.16
CA LYS A 86 -16.53 26.06 19.57
C LYS A 86 -15.70 27.01 18.68
N ASN A 87 -15.45 28.23 19.15
CA ASN A 87 -14.67 29.27 18.43
C ASN A 87 -13.27 29.49 19.03
N SER A 88 -12.72 28.49 19.71
CA SER A 88 -11.37 28.55 20.27
C SER A 88 -10.59 27.27 20.00
N THR A 89 -9.32 27.28 20.31
CA THR A 89 -8.48 26.07 20.32
C THR A 89 -9.01 25.07 21.33
N GLY A 90 -9.10 23.83 20.93
CA GLY A 90 -9.41 22.72 21.81
C GLY A 90 -8.19 21.90 22.20
N ASN A 91 -8.40 20.64 22.53
CA ASN A 91 -7.33 19.75 22.94
C ASN A 91 -6.56 19.18 21.75
N THR A 92 -5.30 18.85 22.00
CA THR A 92 -4.41 18.18 21.05
C THR A 92 -3.90 16.86 21.62
N ALA A 93 -3.59 15.92 20.75
CA ALA A 93 -2.89 14.68 21.08
C ALA A 93 -1.78 14.38 20.09
N SER A 94 -0.78 13.62 20.54
CA SER A 94 0.35 13.21 19.71
C SER A 94 0.79 11.79 20.08
N TYR A 95 0.87 10.91 19.10
CA TYR A 95 1.25 9.52 19.29
C TYR A 95 2.34 9.14 18.31
N THR A 96 3.46 8.63 18.83
CA THR A 96 4.58 8.17 18.00
C THR A 96 4.38 6.71 17.60
N PHE A 97 4.64 6.41 16.34
CA PHE A 97 4.66 5.05 15.81
C PHE A 97 5.85 4.86 14.86
N ALA A 98 6.25 3.62 14.65
CA ALA A 98 7.30 3.27 13.69
C ALA A 98 6.68 2.82 12.36
N LYS A 99 7.03 3.51 11.27
CA LYS A 99 6.82 3.05 9.92
C LYS A 99 8.01 2.17 9.52
N GLY A 100 7.78 0.95 9.07
CA GLY A 100 8.85 0.03 8.65
C GLY A 100 8.30 -1.33 8.24
N ALA A 101 9.20 -2.30 8.10
CA ALA A 101 8.88 -3.65 7.66
C ALA A 101 8.09 -4.48 8.69
N SER A 102 8.00 -4.04 9.93
CA SER A 102 7.28 -4.74 11.00
C SER A 102 5.92 -4.10 11.26
N ALA A 103 4.88 -4.92 11.40
CA ALA A 103 3.57 -4.44 11.84
C ALA A 103 3.65 -3.93 13.29
N GLN A 104 2.91 -2.87 13.59
CA GLN A 104 2.80 -2.30 14.92
C GLN A 104 1.36 -1.98 15.26
N LYS A 105 0.95 -2.29 16.48
CA LYS A 105 -0.34 -1.88 17.03
C LYS A 105 -0.10 -1.12 18.33
N LEU A 106 -0.66 0.07 18.44
CA LEU A 106 -0.60 0.92 19.62
C LEU A 106 -2.02 1.22 20.10
N THR A 107 -2.23 1.14 21.39
CA THR A 107 -3.46 1.53 22.08
C THR A 107 -3.05 2.45 23.24
N PRO A 108 -2.76 3.74 22.95
CA PRO A 108 -2.33 4.67 23.97
C PRO A 108 -3.45 4.91 24.99
N ALA A 109 -3.06 5.37 26.17
CA ALA A 109 -4.02 5.79 27.18
C ALA A 109 -4.88 6.96 26.70
N ASP A 110 -6.10 7.04 27.19
CA ASP A 110 -7.00 8.14 26.90
C ASP A 110 -6.43 9.47 27.41
N VAL A 111 -6.64 10.51 26.63
CA VAL A 111 -6.33 11.90 27.00
C VAL A 111 -7.59 12.74 26.81
N PRO A 112 -7.64 13.97 27.39
CA PRO A 112 -8.81 14.82 27.22
C PRO A 112 -9.23 14.96 25.77
N SER A 113 -10.50 14.68 25.46
CA SER A 113 -11.15 14.69 24.14
C SER A 113 -10.80 13.56 23.17
N PHE A 114 -9.84 12.70 23.50
CA PHE A 114 -9.44 11.57 22.65
C PHE A 114 -9.39 10.29 23.48
N SER A 115 -10.32 9.39 23.22
CA SER A 115 -10.43 8.10 23.90
C SER A 115 -10.46 6.94 22.91
N LEU A 116 -10.08 5.75 23.38
CA LEU A 116 -10.07 4.50 22.61
C LEU A 116 -9.28 4.61 21.29
N VAL A 117 -8.20 5.40 21.31
CA VAL A 117 -7.35 5.57 20.13
C VAL A 117 -6.62 4.27 19.84
N THR A 118 -6.65 3.85 18.59
CA THR A 118 -5.88 2.70 18.11
C THR A 118 -5.13 3.09 16.84
N LEU A 119 -3.84 2.85 16.83
CA LEU A 119 -2.97 3.02 15.67
C LEU A 119 -2.49 1.66 15.21
N ASN A 120 -2.74 1.31 13.96
CA ASN A 120 -2.23 0.10 13.36
C ASN A 120 -1.35 0.48 12.17
N TRP A 121 -0.08 0.12 12.23
CA TRP A 121 0.80 0.08 11.07
C TRP A 121 0.85 -1.36 10.58
N THR A 122 0.37 -1.58 9.37
CA THR A 122 0.54 -2.85 8.67
C THR A 122 1.42 -2.57 7.47
N THR A 123 2.47 -3.35 7.30
CA THR A 123 3.14 -3.37 6.01
C THR A 123 2.09 -3.81 4.99
N LEU A 124 1.91 -3.05 3.92
CA LEU A 124 1.36 -3.66 2.73
C LEU A 124 2.30 -4.83 2.45
N ALA A 125 1.87 -6.04 2.73
CA ALA A 125 2.41 -7.17 2.03
C ALA A 125 2.21 -6.77 0.56
N THR A 126 3.28 -6.28 -0.08
CA THR A 126 3.32 -6.29 -1.52
C THR A 126 2.94 -7.73 -1.85
N ALA A 127 1.86 -7.92 -2.59
CA ALA A 127 1.43 -9.24 -3.04
C ALA A 127 2.45 -9.88 -4.01
N LEU A 128 3.62 -9.32 -4.05
CA LEU A 128 4.93 -9.83 -4.35
C LEU A 128 5.63 -10.06 -3.03
N SER A 129 5.11 -10.96 -2.19
CA SER A 129 5.97 -11.73 -1.33
C SER A 129 6.92 -12.48 -2.27
N PRO A 130 8.19 -12.14 -2.38
CA PRO A 130 9.16 -13.11 -2.77
C PRO A 130 9.36 -14.00 -1.54
N GLY A 131 8.41 -14.88 -1.30
CA GLY A 131 8.71 -16.18 -0.74
C GLY A 131 9.49 -16.98 -1.79
N ILE A 132 10.39 -16.32 -2.48
CA ILE A 132 11.43 -16.93 -3.28
C ILE A 132 12.62 -17.08 -2.34
N THR A 133 12.60 -18.12 -1.54
CA THR A 133 13.85 -18.85 -1.35
C THR A 133 14.46 -19.03 -2.74
N PRO A 134 15.78 -18.75 -2.94
CA PRO A 134 16.41 -18.71 -4.28
C PRO A 134 16.39 -20.03 -5.07
N SER A 135 15.59 -21.00 -4.72
CA SER A 135 15.54 -22.32 -5.37
C SER A 135 14.30 -22.59 -6.23
N ASN A 136 13.41 -21.60 -6.46
CA ASN A 136 12.25 -21.78 -7.36
C ASN A 136 12.21 -20.75 -8.48
N THR A 137 13.35 -20.51 -9.13
CA THR A 137 13.38 -19.67 -10.33
C THR A 137 12.75 -20.45 -11.48
N VAL A 138 11.51 -20.12 -11.84
CA VAL A 138 10.88 -20.62 -13.06
C VAL A 138 11.33 -19.74 -14.23
N VAL A 139 12.07 -20.32 -15.15
CA VAL A 139 12.51 -19.66 -16.38
C VAL A 139 11.95 -20.42 -17.57
N VAL A 140 11.47 -19.69 -18.57
CA VAL A 140 11.01 -20.28 -19.84
C VAL A 140 11.95 -19.83 -20.94
N HIS A 141 12.49 -20.77 -21.69
CA HIS A 141 13.38 -20.48 -22.82
C HIS A 141 13.15 -21.41 -24.03
N PRO A 142 13.52 -20.94 -25.22
CA PRO A 142 13.85 -19.55 -25.55
C PRO A 142 12.64 -18.63 -25.35
N ASN A 143 12.83 -17.41 -24.89
CA ASN A 143 11.74 -16.44 -24.79
C ASN A 143 12.29 -15.03 -25.11
N PRO A 144 11.98 -14.46 -26.28
CA PRO A 144 11.11 -14.97 -27.35
C PRO A 144 11.59 -16.25 -28.03
N GLY A 145 10.64 -17.02 -28.61
CA GLY A 145 10.93 -18.26 -29.29
C GLY A 145 10.01 -18.54 -30.50
N SER A 146 10.43 -19.47 -31.37
CA SER A 146 9.72 -19.80 -32.63
C SER A 146 8.62 -20.86 -32.49
N GLY A 147 8.50 -21.50 -31.30
CA GLY A 147 7.41 -22.47 -31.07
C GLY A 147 7.71 -23.46 -29.95
N GLN A 148 8.89 -23.99 -29.88
CA GLN A 148 9.28 -24.96 -28.85
C GLN A 148 9.88 -24.23 -27.62
N PHE A 149 9.36 -24.54 -26.42
CA PHE A 149 9.72 -23.88 -25.18
C PHE A 149 9.99 -24.92 -24.09
N THR A 150 11.01 -24.64 -23.29
CA THR A 150 11.37 -25.44 -22.12
C THR A 150 11.24 -24.59 -20.87
N VAL A 151 10.69 -25.17 -19.81
CA VAL A 151 10.59 -24.57 -18.48
C VAL A 151 11.72 -25.12 -17.62
N LEU A 152 12.59 -24.25 -17.14
CA LEU A 152 13.58 -24.56 -16.10
C LEU A 152 12.98 -24.23 -14.75
N ALA A 153 12.64 -25.23 -13.97
CA ALA A 153 12.17 -25.12 -12.59
C ALA A 153 12.39 -26.44 -11.88
N THR A 154 12.48 -26.39 -10.55
CA THR A 154 12.58 -27.59 -9.71
C THR A 154 11.17 -28.17 -9.51
N ASN A 155 11.04 -29.51 -9.61
CA ASN A 155 9.82 -30.25 -9.29
C ASN A 155 8.56 -29.76 -10.04
N VAL A 156 8.63 -29.61 -11.36
CA VAL A 156 7.47 -29.29 -12.20
C VAL A 156 6.48 -30.46 -12.14
N VAL A 157 5.28 -30.19 -11.65
CA VAL A 157 4.16 -31.15 -11.57
C VAL A 157 3.28 -31.07 -12.83
N GLY A 158 3.24 -29.91 -13.47
CA GLY A 158 2.50 -29.71 -14.69
C GLY A 158 2.54 -28.26 -15.14
N LEU A 159 2.14 -28.05 -16.39
CA LEU A 159 2.00 -26.70 -16.96
C LEU A 159 0.73 -26.58 -17.80
N THR A 160 0.20 -25.38 -17.89
CA THR A 160 -0.94 -25.02 -18.74
C THR A 160 -0.61 -23.72 -19.47
N VAL A 161 -0.78 -23.72 -20.79
CA VAL A 161 -0.53 -22.54 -21.62
C VAL A 161 -1.87 -21.96 -22.08
N THR A 162 -2.03 -20.66 -21.92
CA THR A 162 -3.22 -19.92 -22.34
C THR A 162 -2.84 -18.77 -23.28
N ASN A 163 -3.76 -18.37 -24.13
CA ASN A 163 -3.64 -17.14 -24.91
C ASN A 163 -4.08 -15.90 -24.09
N LEU A 164 -4.06 -14.73 -24.70
CA LEU A 164 -4.46 -13.45 -24.08
C LEU A 164 -5.94 -13.42 -23.62
N THR A 165 -6.81 -14.23 -24.22
CA THR A 165 -8.23 -14.31 -23.84
C THR A 165 -8.50 -15.34 -22.75
N GLY A 166 -7.45 -16.00 -22.22
CA GLY A 166 -7.57 -17.05 -21.22
C GLY A 166 -7.92 -18.44 -21.76
N LYS A 167 -8.05 -18.60 -23.08
CA LYS A 167 -8.31 -19.92 -23.70
C LYS A 167 -7.08 -20.80 -23.51
N VAL A 168 -7.29 -22.01 -22.97
CA VAL A 168 -6.23 -23.02 -22.87
C VAL A 168 -5.82 -23.49 -24.25
N ILE A 169 -4.55 -23.42 -24.53
CA ILE A 169 -3.94 -23.87 -25.81
C ILE A 169 -3.38 -25.28 -25.66
N CYS A 170 -2.63 -25.54 -24.61
CA CYS A 170 -2.13 -26.87 -24.30
C CYS A 170 -1.86 -27.02 -22.79
N SER A 171 -1.76 -28.26 -22.33
CA SER A 171 -1.30 -28.64 -21.00
C SER A 171 -0.30 -29.79 -21.12
N SER A 172 0.68 -29.82 -20.23
CA SER A 172 1.74 -30.84 -20.21
C SER A 172 2.10 -31.22 -18.77
N GLY A 173 2.38 -32.49 -18.54
CA GLY A 173 2.99 -32.98 -17.30
C GLY A 173 4.50 -32.92 -17.29
N THR A 174 5.13 -32.49 -18.40
CA THR A 174 6.57 -32.33 -18.54
C THR A 174 6.93 -30.86 -18.63
N PRO A 175 8.19 -30.47 -18.33
CA PRO A 175 8.63 -29.08 -18.42
C PRO A 175 8.85 -28.58 -19.87
N PHE A 176 8.07 -29.12 -20.82
CA PHE A 176 8.15 -28.78 -22.23
C PHE A 176 6.76 -28.52 -22.82
N PHE A 177 6.64 -27.54 -23.73
CA PHE A 177 5.44 -27.29 -24.50
C PHE A 177 5.78 -26.75 -25.90
N ASP A 178 4.88 -27.02 -26.84
CA ASP A 178 5.07 -26.63 -28.24
C ASP A 178 3.90 -25.75 -28.73
N LEU A 179 4.24 -24.57 -29.21
CA LEU A 179 3.35 -23.59 -29.82
C LEU A 179 3.61 -23.44 -31.34
N SER A 180 4.38 -24.35 -31.99
CA SER A 180 4.79 -24.20 -33.38
C SER A 180 3.58 -23.97 -34.31
N ASN A 181 2.45 -24.63 -34.06
CA ASN A 181 1.21 -24.52 -34.82
C ASN A 181 0.28 -23.40 -34.35
N GLN A 182 0.71 -22.56 -33.40
CA GLN A 182 -0.08 -21.44 -32.90
C GLN A 182 0.33 -20.12 -33.57
N PRO A 183 -0.54 -19.12 -33.63
CA PRO A 183 -0.21 -17.80 -34.16
C PRO A 183 0.95 -17.15 -33.38
N LYS A 184 1.68 -16.25 -34.04
CA LYS A 184 2.63 -15.36 -33.37
C LYS A 184 1.90 -14.51 -32.36
N GLY A 185 2.51 -14.26 -31.20
CA GLY A 185 1.88 -13.46 -30.16
C GLY A 185 2.34 -13.75 -28.75
N ILE A 186 1.58 -13.25 -27.79
CA ILE A 186 1.83 -13.41 -26.36
C ILE A 186 0.97 -14.53 -25.81
N TYR A 187 1.58 -15.40 -25.02
CA TYR A 187 0.96 -16.50 -24.28
C TYR A 187 1.35 -16.42 -22.82
N PHE A 188 0.57 -17.05 -21.96
CA PHE A 188 0.90 -17.22 -20.54
C PHE A 188 1.04 -18.71 -20.25
N VAL A 189 2.14 -19.10 -19.63
CA VAL A 189 2.34 -20.44 -19.11
C VAL A 189 2.22 -20.42 -17.58
N SER A 190 1.27 -21.17 -17.06
CA SER A 190 1.08 -21.44 -15.64
C SER A 190 1.85 -22.73 -15.32
N VAL A 191 2.91 -22.61 -14.55
CA VAL A 191 3.80 -23.72 -14.16
C VAL A 191 3.47 -24.10 -12.72
N LYS A 192 2.97 -25.30 -12.53
CA LYS A 192 2.67 -25.89 -11.21
C LYS A 192 3.88 -26.70 -10.75
N THR A 193 4.42 -26.33 -9.61
CA THR A 193 5.45 -27.11 -8.89
C THR A 193 4.81 -27.76 -7.65
N ASP A 194 5.58 -28.54 -6.93
CA ASP A 194 5.17 -29.14 -5.64
C ASP A 194 4.87 -28.09 -4.54
N ARG A 195 5.32 -26.84 -4.73
CA ARG A 195 5.22 -25.76 -3.73
C ARG A 195 4.34 -24.59 -4.15
N ALA A 196 4.25 -24.29 -5.45
CA ALA A 196 3.56 -23.11 -5.92
C ALA A 196 3.14 -23.24 -7.41
N THR A 197 2.25 -22.35 -7.82
CA THR A 197 1.95 -22.12 -9.23
C THR A 197 2.49 -20.76 -9.63
N VAL A 198 3.32 -20.71 -10.67
CA VAL A 198 3.95 -19.49 -11.19
C VAL A 198 3.50 -19.26 -12.63
N VAL A 199 3.08 -18.04 -12.95
CA VAL A 199 2.70 -17.64 -14.32
C VAL A 199 3.83 -16.86 -14.97
N LYS A 200 4.21 -17.25 -16.19
CA LYS A 200 5.20 -16.57 -17.02
C LYS A 200 4.63 -16.14 -18.35
N LYS A 201 5.01 -14.95 -18.81
CA LYS A 201 4.72 -14.48 -20.16
C LYS A 201 5.71 -15.11 -21.14
N VAL A 202 5.18 -15.60 -22.26
CA VAL A 202 5.92 -16.19 -23.37
C VAL A 202 5.60 -15.44 -24.65
N ILE A 203 6.61 -15.14 -25.44
CA ILE A 203 6.49 -14.45 -26.73
C ILE A 203 6.85 -15.45 -27.83
N LYS A 204 5.90 -15.76 -28.69
CA LYS A 204 6.10 -16.54 -29.93
C LYS A 204 6.31 -15.60 -31.11
N ASN A 205 7.44 -15.75 -31.77
CA ASN A 205 7.80 -15.04 -33.01
C ASN A 205 7.25 -15.73 -34.26
#